data_2492bc06659340efa1561eb6302ce1fb
#
_entry.id   2492bc06659340efa1561eb6302ce1fb
#
_cell.length_a   1.000
_cell.length_b   1.000
_cell.length_c   1.000
_cell.angle_alpha   90.00
_cell.angle_beta   90.00
_cell.angle_gamma   90.00
#
_symmetry.space_group_name_H-M   'P 1'
#
loop_
_entity.id
_entity.type
_entity.pdbx_description
1 polymer ?
#
loop_
_entity_poly.entity_id
_entity_poly.type
_entity_poly.pdbx_seq_one_letter_code
_entity_poly.pdbx_strand_id
1 'polypeptide(L)'
;MEEEIKQQIAALKKEKDAVILAHYYVDGPVQEIADFVGDSYYLAKKATTVSERVIIFCGVSFMGESAKILNPDKKVVMADETADCPMAHMVDVDRIKEVRQQYPDVAVVCYVNSTAEIKAASDVCVTSSNAIKIVKNLPNHNIFFIPDNNLGRYVAKQLPDRHFIFNDGFCHVHKSIHREDVLKAKEVHPEALVLAHPECTEDTLELADFIGSTSQIIDYVTESPEKVFIICTEMGIFYELMQKNPEKKFYSVGHRQFCPNMKKVRLESVLSALQNLAPEVELEEEMRNAAKLPLERMLELAAK
;
A
#
# COMPACT_ATOMS: atom_id res chain seq x y z
N MET A 1 -3.49 -30.91 2.73
CA MET A 1 -2.22 -30.13 2.63
C MET A 1 -2.43 -28.67 3.02
N GLU A 2 -3.24 -27.90 2.29
CA GLU A 2 -3.48 -26.47 2.62
C GLU A 2 -4.11 -26.28 4.01
N GLU A 3 -5.16 -27.01 4.33
CA GLU A 3 -5.83 -26.98 5.64
C GLU A 3 -4.91 -27.36 6.80
N GLU A 4 -4.02 -28.32 6.58
CA GLU A 4 -3.01 -28.72 7.55
C GLU A 4 -1.99 -27.61 7.82
N ILE A 5 -1.56 -26.87 6.78
CA ILE A 5 -0.71 -25.69 6.92
C ILE A 5 -1.42 -24.59 7.72
N LYS A 6 -2.68 -24.31 7.42
CA LYS A 6 -3.49 -23.33 8.17
C LYS A 6 -3.61 -23.70 9.66
N GLN A 7 -3.80 -24.97 9.98
CA GLN A 7 -3.85 -25.45 11.36
C GLN A 7 -2.50 -25.28 12.09
N GLN A 8 -1.38 -25.58 11.41
CA GLN A 8 -0.04 -25.38 11.96
C GLN A 8 0.23 -23.89 12.20
N ILE A 9 -0.13 -23.01 11.25
CA ILE A 9 -0.02 -21.56 11.40
C ILE A 9 -0.81 -21.09 12.62
N ALA A 10 -2.06 -21.53 12.78
CA ALA A 10 -2.90 -21.13 13.91
C ALA A 10 -2.33 -21.58 15.27
N ALA A 11 -1.70 -22.76 15.33
CA ALA A 11 -1.04 -23.25 16.53
C ALA A 11 0.23 -22.45 16.87
N LEU A 12 1.10 -22.24 15.87
CA LEU A 12 2.36 -21.51 16.05
C LEU A 12 2.12 -20.03 16.38
N LYS A 13 1.11 -19.41 15.79
CA LYS A 13 0.73 -18.04 16.09
C LYS A 13 0.46 -17.84 17.60
N LYS A 14 -0.27 -18.76 18.23
CA LYS A 14 -0.51 -18.74 19.68
C LYS A 14 0.75 -19.02 20.49
N GLU A 15 1.54 -20.02 20.08
CA GLU A 15 2.78 -20.39 20.77
C GLU A 15 3.81 -19.25 20.77
N LYS A 16 3.93 -18.54 19.66
CA LYS A 16 4.93 -17.49 19.47
C LYS A 16 4.46 -16.09 19.91
N ASP A 17 3.24 -15.94 20.43
CA ASP A 17 2.64 -14.65 20.72
C ASP A 17 2.73 -13.72 19.48
N ALA A 18 2.22 -14.22 18.33
CA ALA A 18 2.36 -13.61 17.04
C ALA A 18 1.02 -13.19 16.45
N VAL A 19 1.01 -12.04 15.76
CA VAL A 19 -0.08 -11.54 14.95
C VAL A 19 0.33 -11.53 13.48
N ILE A 20 -0.60 -11.87 12.58
CA ILE A 20 -0.39 -11.83 11.13
C ILE A 20 -1.10 -10.61 10.54
N LEU A 21 -0.33 -9.72 9.93
CA LEU A 21 -0.82 -8.56 9.20
C LEU A 21 -0.65 -8.81 7.70
N ALA A 22 -1.72 -8.77 6.91
CA ALA A 22 -1.68 -9.07 5.48
C ALA A 22 -2.23 -7.92 4.63
N HIS A 23 -1.52 -7.59 3.54
CA HIS A 23 -2.03 -6.65 2.56
C HIS A 23 -3.10 -7.31 1.67
N TYR A 24 -4.10 -6.54 1.22
CA TYR A 24 -5.14 -7.01 0.29
C TYR A 24 -4.60 -7.63 -1.01
N TYR A 25 -3.34 -7.35 -1.38
CA TYR A 25 -2.74 -7.84 -2.63
C TYR A 25 -2.05 -9.20 -2.51
N VAL A 26 -1.96 -9.80 -1.32
CA VAL A 26 -1.54 -11.20 -1.19
C VAL A 26 -2.67 -12.14 -1.61
N ASP A 27 -2.35 -13.41 -1.84
CA ASP A 27 -3.35 -14.39 -2.26
C ASP A 27 -4.41 -14.67 -1.17
N GLY A 28 -5.63 -15.03 -1.61
CA GLY A 28 -6.77 -15.27 -0.72
C GLY A 28 -6.48 -16.19 0.47
N PRO A 29 -5.83 -17.35 0.31
CA PRO A 29 -5.48 -18.21 1.42
C PRO A 29 -4.61 -17.54 2.50
N VAL A 30 -3.75 -16.59 2.13
CA VAL A 30 -2.94 -15.80 3.08
C VAL A 30 -3.82 -14.74 3.77
N GLN A 31 -4.73 -14.11 3.03
CA GLN A 31 -5.69 -13.18 3.64
C GLN A 31 -6.58 -13.90 4.67
N GLU A 32 -7.00 -15.13 4.39
CA GLU A 32 -7.87 -15.94 5.26
C GLU A 32 -7.25 -16.24 6.64
N ILE A 33 -5.93 -16.49 6.71
CA ILE A 33 -5.24 -16.83 7.97
C ILE A 33 -4.74 -15.59 8.73
N ALA A 34 -4.85 -14.40 8.14
CA ALA A 34 -4.40 -13.16 8.76
C ALA A 34 -5.37 -12.69 9.86
N ASP A 35 -4.81 -12.07 10.91
CA ASP A 35 -5.61 -11.43 11.95
C ASP A 35 -6.18 -10.10 11.48
N PHE A 36 -5.42 -9.41 10.63
CA PHE A 36 -5.83 -8.13 10.04
C PHE A 36 -5.41 -8.08 8.59
N VAL A 37 -6.38 -7.78 7.73
CA VAL A 37 -6.17 -7.55 6.30
C VAL A 37 -6.48 -6.08 6.00
N GLY A 38 -5.61 -5.41 5.23
CA GLY A 38 -5.79 -3.98 4.97
C GLY A 38 -4.87 -3.43 3.90
N ASP A 39 -5.01 -2.12 3.64
CA ASP A 39 -4.04 -1.35 2.86
C ASP A 39 -2.86 -0.90 3.75
N SER A 40 -1.87 -0.24 3.13
CA SER A 40 -0.64 0.18 3.81
C SER A 40 -0.90 1.09 5.03
N TYR A 41 -1.90 1.99 4.95
CA TYR A 41 -2.22 2.89 6.06
C TYR A 41 -2.87 2.14 7.22
N TYR A 42 -3.87 1.32 6.92
CA TYR A 42 -4.54 0.51 7.93
C TYR A 42 -3.57 -0.39 8.66
N LEU A 43 -2.70 -1.09 7.94
CA LEU A 43 -1.74 -2.02 8.53
C LEU A 43 -0.66 -1.30 9.35
N ALA A 44 -0.16 -0.13 8.89
CA ALA A 44 0.79 0.68 9.66
C ALA A 44 0.16 1.13 11.00
N LYS A 45 -1.07 1.64 10.97
CA LYS A 45 -1.82 2.02 12.17
C LYS A 45 -2.10 0.81 13.06
N LYS A 46 -2.49 -0.33 12.47
CA LYS A 46 -2.81 -1.55 13.22
C LYS A 46 -1.59 -2.10 13.94
N ALA A 47 -0.43 -2.10 13.29
CA ALA A 47 0.83 -2.53 13.90
C ALA A 47 1.15 -1.82 15.22
N THR A 48 0.74 -0.55 15.38
CA THR A 48 0.96 0.22 16.64
C THR A 48 0.00 -0.14 17.78
N THR A 49 -1.07 -0.89 17.48
CA THR A 49 -2.15 -1.17 18.46
C THR A 49 -2.23 -2.62 18.90
N VAL A 50 -1.58 -3.54 18.19
CA VAL A 50 -1.55 -4.98 18.54
C VAL A 50 -0.70 -5.21 19.80
N SER A 51 -1.10 -6.17 20.63
CA SER A 51 -0.43 -6.50 21.88
C SER A 51 0.69 -7.53 21.72
N GLU A 52 0.62 -8.34 20.69
CA GLU A 52 1.53 -9.44 20.41
C GLU A 52 2.96 -8.94 20.24
N ARG A 53 3.93 -9.74 20.69
CA ARG A 53 5.35 -9.41 20.61
C ARG A 53 5.96 -9.63 19.23
N VAL A 54 5.35 -10.50 18.44
CA VAL A 54 5.81 -10.87 17.10
C VAL A 54 4.77 -10.41 16.09
N ILE A 55 5.21 -9.71 15.04
CA ILE A 55 4.40 -9.36 13.87
C ILE A 55 4.94 -10.15 12.68
N ILE A 56 4.12 -11.02 12.09
CA ILE A 56 4.40 -11.62 10.79
C ILE A 56 3.75 -10.73 9.73
N PHE A 57 4.56 -10.14 8.88
CA PHE A 57 4.09 -9.20 7.87
C PHE A 57 3.99 -9.89 6.50
N CYS A 58 2.76 -10.01 6.00
CA CYS A 58 2.43 -10.57 4.69
C CYS A 58 2.23 -9.43 3.68
N GLY A 59 3.32 -8.99 3.07
CA GLY A 59 3.39 -7.88 2.14
C GLY A 59 4.80 -7.73 1.60
N VAL A 60 5.15 -6.52 1.14
CA VAL A 60 6.49 -6.20 0.61
C VAL A 60 7.35 -5.46 1.63
N SER A 61 8.66 -5.46 1.43
CA SER A 61 9.72 -5.03 2.36
C SER A 61 9.44 -3.68 3.06
N PHE A 62 9.09 -2.62 2.32
CA PHE A 62 8.86 -1.29 2.90
C PHE A 62 7.73 -1.26 3.94
N MET A 63 6.80 -2.21 3.88
CA MET A 63 5.69 -2.32 4.84
C MET A 63 6.19 -2.91 6.16
N GLY A 64 7.02 -3.95 6.09
CA GLY A 64 7.69 -4.52 7.24
C GLY A 64 8.64 -3.52 7.91
N GLU A 65 9.40 -2.75 7.10
CA GLU A 65 10.22 -1.63 7.61
C GLU A 65 9.36 -0.61 8.37
N SER A 66 8.23 -0.18 7.78
CA SER A 66 7.32 0.76 8.44
C SER A 66 6.76 0.22 9.75
N ALA A 67 6.42 -1.09 9.78
CA ALA A 67 5.98 -1.75 11.02
C ALA A 67 7.09 -1.79 12.07
N LYS A 68 8.35 -2.08 11.68
CA LYS A 68 9.52 -2.09 12.60
C LYS A 68 9.88 -0.71 13.08
N ILE A 69 9.83 0.31 12.23
CA ILE A 69 10.09 1.71 12.59
C ILE A 69 9.11 2.18 13.67
N LEU A 70 7.83 1.85 13.51
CA LEU A 70 6.78 2.26 14.45
C LEU A 70 6.75 1.40 15.73
N ASN A 71 7.34 0.20 15.70
CA ASN A 71 7.34 -0.76 16.81
C ASN A 71 8.75 -1.33 17.05
N PRO A 72 9.70 -0.52 17.52
CA PRO A 72 11.09 -0.93 17.65
C PRO A 72 11.30 -2.12 18.60
N ASP A 73 10.44 -2.24 19.61
CA ASP A 73 10.53 -3.30 20.64
C ASP A 73 9.89 -4.63 20.21
N LYS A 74 9.16 -4.63 19.09
CA LYS A 74 8.54 -5.85 18.56
C LYS A 74 9.44 -6.53 17.55
N LYS A 75 9.36 -7.85 17.49
CA LYS A 75 9.96 -8.63 16.42
C LYS A 75 9.06 -8.57 15.20
N VAL A 76 9.52 -7.94 14.13
CA VAL A 76 8.81 -7.89 12.84
C VAL A 76 9.51 -8.83 11.87
N VAL A 77 8.76 -9.81 11.35
CA VAL A 77 9.26 -10.86 10.46
C VAL A 77 8.51 -10.76 9.13
N MET A 78 9.25 -10.69 8.02
CA MET A 78 8.64 -10.77 6.69
C MET A 78 8.26 -12.21 6.38
N ALA A 79 7.05 -12.43 5.85
CA ALA A 79 6.64 -13.75 5.39
C ALA A 79 7.47 -14.24 4.20
N ASP A 80 7.96 -13.32 3.38
CA ASP A 80 8.94 -13.57 2.30
C ASP A 80 9.88 -12.38 2.17
N GLU A 81 11.19 -12.59 2.38
CA GLU A 81 12.21 -11.52 2.32
C GLU A 81 12.49 -11.01 0.91
N THR A 82 12.15 -11.80 -0.10
CA THR A 82 12.35 -11.43 -1.49
C THR A 82 11.19 -10.62 -2.06
N ALA A 83 10.12 -10.46 -1.27
CA ALA A 83 8.97 -9.65 -1.64
C ALA A 83 9.30 -8.16 -1.48
N ASP A 84 9.70 -7.51 -2.57
CA ASP A 84 10.10 -6.11 -2.59
C ASP A 84 9.29 -5.30 -3.61
N CYS A 85 9.19 -3.99 -3.40
CA CYS A 85 8.50 -3.09 -4.31
C CYS A 85 9.49 -2.32 -5.17
N PRO A 86 9.56 -2.55 -6.50
CA PRO A 86 10.48 -1.81 -7.36
C PRO A 86 10.31 -0.29 -7.28
N MET A 87 9.08 0.21 -7.08
CA MET A 87 8.83 1.64 -6.93
C MET A 87 9.54 2.25 -5.72
N ALA A 88 9.75 1.49 -4.65
CA ALA A 88 10.42 1.98 -3.45
C ALA A 88 11.86 2.44 -3.70
N HIS A 89 12.47 1.99 -4.81
CA HIS A 89 13.83 2.29 -5.23
C HIS A 89 13.91 3.29 -6.41
N MET A 90 12.77 3.92 -6.79
CA MET A 90 12.72 4.85 -7.93
C MET A 90 13.01 6.31 -7.55
N VAL A 91 13.55 6.56 -6.38
CA VAL A 91 14.05 7.86 -5.93
C VAL A 91 15.25 7.63 -5.03
N ASP A 92 16.21 8.55 -5.05
CA ASP A 92 17.36 8.55 -4.15
C ASP A 92 17.43 9.83 -3.29
N VAL A 93 18.25 9.78 -2.24
CA VAL A 93 18.42 10.89 -1.31
C VAL A 93 19.07 12.11 -1.98
N ASP A 94 19.92 11.91 -2.98
CA ASP A 94 20.59 13.01 -3.66
C ASP A 94 19.58 13.82 -4.48
N ARG A 95 18.61 13.18 -5.11
CA ARG A 95 17.48 13.87 -5.74
C ARG A 95 16.67 14.72 -4.76
N ILE A 96 16.44 14.23 -3.55
CA ILE A 96 15.78 14.99 -2.49
C ILE A 96 16.60 16.22 -2.12
N LYS A 97 17.92 16.09 -1.95
CA LYS A 97 18.83 17.20 -1.65
C LYS A 97 18.83 18.27 -2.76
N GLU A 98 18.89 17.85 -4.02
CA GLU A 98 18.83 18.75 -5.18
C GLU A 98 17.54 19.59 -5.17
N VAL A 99 16.39 18.95 -4.95
CA VAL A 99 15.10 19.65 -4.92
C VAL A 99 15.03 20.61 -3.73
N ARG A 100 15.55 20.24 -2.55
CA ARG A 100 15.62 21.14 -1.39
C ARG A 100 16.52 22.36 -1.62
N GLN A 101 17.58 22.22 -2.43
CA GLN A 101 18.44 23.35 -2.81
C GLN A 101 17.72 24.33 -3.75
N GLN A 102 16.91 23.81 -4.68
CA GLN A 102 16.15 24.61 -5.64
C GLN A 102 14.92 25.29 -4.99
N TYR A 103 14.30 24.65 -4.03
CA TYR A 103 13.08 25.12 -3.37
C TYR A 103 13.24 25.04 -1.84
N PRO A 104 13.78 26.12 -1.19
CA PRO A 104 14.11 26.07 0.24
C PRO A 104 12.92 25.81 1.18
N ASP A 105 11.69 26.12 0.74
CA ASP A 105 10.45 25.88 1.49
C ASP A 105 9.74 24.57 1.12
N VAL A 106 10.37 23.71 0.32
CA VAL A 106 9.72 22.49 -0.16
C VAL A 106 9.40 21.50 0.97
N ALA A 107 8.19 20.97 0.96
CA ALA A 107 7.86 19.76 1.72
C ALA A 107 8.08 18.51 0.86
N VAL A 108 8.92 17.61 1.32
CA VAL A 108 9.11 16.29 0.72
C VAL A 108 8.03 15.34 1.25
N VAL A 109 7.07 15.05 0.40
CA VAL A 109 5.93 14.18 0.70
C VAL A 109 6.21 12.78 0.16
N CYS A 110 6.46 11.86 1.05
CA CYS A 110 6.89 10.50 0.73
C CYS A 110 5.70 9.52 0.77
N TYR A 111 5.33 8.98 -0.37
CA TYR A 111 4.46 7.81 -0.37
C TYR A 111 5.16 6.66 0.36
N VAL A 112 4.45 5.97 1.26
CA VAL A 112 5.04 4.92 2.13
C VAL A 112 5.72 3.78 1.36
N ASN A 113 5.42 3.65 0.07
CA ASN A 113 6.05 2.72 -0.87
C ASN A 113 7.48 3.18 -1.22
N SER A 114 8.28 3.37 -0.20
CA SER A 114 9.67 3.86 -0.23
C SER A 114 10.49 3.17 0.84
N THR A 115 11.80 3.12 0.69
CA THR A 115 12.71 2.55 1.69
C THR A 115 12.74 3.39 2.97
N ALA A 116 13.25 2.82 4.07
CA ALA A 116 13.46 3.53 5.32
C ALA A 116 14.36 4.77 5.14
N GLU A 117 15.39 4.68 4.28
CA GLU A 117 16.30 5.78 3.95
C GLU A 117 15.56 6.98 3.32
N ILE A 118 14.68 6.72 2.35
CA ILE A 118 13.88 7.76 1.70
C ILE A 118 12.88 8.37 2.67
N LYS A 119 12.25 7.56 3.52
CA LYS A 119 11.37 8.06 4.58
C LYS A 119 12.16 8.99 5.52
N ALA A 120 13.37 8.59 5.95
CA ALA A 120 14.22 9.39 6.83
C ALA A 120 14.61 10.76 6.24
N ALA A 121 14.74 10.87 4.91
CA ALA A 121 15.03 12.12 4.20
C ALA A 121 13.79 12.98 3.92
N SER A 122 12.59 12.52 4.28
CA SER A 122 11.31 13.16 3.95
C SER A 122 10.71 13.92 5.14
N ASP A 123 9.76 14.82 4.87
CA ASP A 123 9.10 15.62 5.91
C ASP A 123 7.83 14.95 6.45
N VAL A 124 7.14 14.18 5.61
CA VAL A 124 5.92 13.46 5.97
C VAL A 124 5.70 12.28 5.05
N CYS A 125 5.25 11.16 5.59
CA CYS A 125 4.75 10.06 4.79
C CYS A 125 3.26 10.24 4.48
N VAL A 126 2.82 9.62 3.36
CA VAL A 126 1.41 9.56 2.96
C VAL A 126 1.10 8.18 2.38
N THR A 127 -0.19 7.86 2.30
CA THR A 127 -0.71 6.74 1.53
C THR A 127 -1.73 7.24 0.51
N SER A 128 -2.15 6.40 -0.42
CA SER A 128 -3.22 6.75 -1.38
C SER A 128 -4.52 7.18 -0.70
N SER A 129 -4.80 6.67 0.51
CA SER A 129 -6.02 7.00 1.26
C SER A 129 -5.99 8.38 1.95
N ASN A 130 -4.81 8.93 2.24
CA ASN A 130 -4.68 10.14 3.07
C ASN A 130 -3.86 11.28 2.44
N ALA A 131 -3.24 11.07 1.28
CA ALA A 131 -2.32 12.02 0.67
C ALA A 131 -2.95 13.41 0.45
N ILE A 132 -4.17 13.50 -0.11
CA ILE A 132 -4.86 14.77 -0.34
C ILE A 132 -5.07 15.50 0.99
N LYS A 133 -5.58 14.79 2.01
CA LYS A 133 -5.86 15.35 3.34
C LYS A 133 -4.59 15.90 3.99
N ILE A 134 -3.51 15.13 3.96
CA ILE A 134 -2.24 15.51 4.58
C ILE A 134 -1.62 16.69 3.85
N VAL A 135 -1.48 16.63 2.52
CA VAL A 135 -0.85 17.70 1.73
C VAL A 135 -1.63 19.01 1.83
N LYS A 136 -2.96 18.94 1.87
CA LYS A 136 -3.82 20.13 2.08
C LYS A 136 -3.49 20.87 3.38
N ASN A 137 -3.11 20.14 4.43
CA ASN A 137 -2.82 20.67 5.77
C ASN A 137 -1.34 21.05 5.97
N LEU A 138 -0.46 20.86 4.97
CA LEU A 138 0.92 21.35 5.04
C LEU A 138 0.98 22.85 4.81
N PRO A 139 1.87 23.59 5.49
CA PRO A 139 2.02 25.03 5.29
C PRO A 139 2.76 25.38 3.98
N ASN A 140 3.52 24.42 3.44
CA ASN A 140 4.42 24.62 2.31
C ASN A 140 3.66 24.81 0.99
N HIS A 141 4.09 25.79 0.18
CA HIS A 141 3.55 25.96 -1.18
C HIS A 141 4.16 24.97 -2.15
N ASN A 142 5.47 24.70 -2.04
CA ASN A 142 6.17 23.74 -2.88
C ASN A 142 6.09 22.34 -2.26
N ILE A 143 5.66 21.35 -3.07
CA ILE A 143 5.48 19.96 -2.67
C ILE A 143 6.32 19.06 -3.60
N PHE A 144 7.31 18.40 -3.08
CA PHE A 144 8.01 17.33 -3.80
C PHE A 144 7.37 15.99 -3.45
N PHE A 145 6.59 15.44 -4.39
CA PHE A 145 5.87 14.19 -4.20
C PHE A 145 6.69 13.02 -4.75
N ILE A 146 7.02 12.08 -3.90
CA ILE A 146 7.86 10.90 -4.20
C ILE A 146 7.23 9.61 -3.68
N PRO A 147 7.58 8.42 -4.24
CA PRO A 147 8.23 8.24 -5.53
C PRO A 147 7.26 8.24 -6.71
N ASP A 148 5.95 8.00 -6.48
CA ASP A 148 4.93 7.76 -7.52
C ASP A 148 4.43 9.04 -8.19
N ASN A 149 4.69 9.13 -9.50
CA ASN A 149 4.28 10.26 -10.32
C ASN A 149 2.75 10.33 -10.51
N ASN A 150 2.10 9.18 -10.72
CA ASN A 150 0.67 9.12 -11.03
C ASN A 150 -0.15 9.55 -9.81
N LEU A 151 0.14 8.98 -8.64
CA LEU A 151 -0.49 9.41 -7.39
C LEU A 151 -0.21 10.89 -7.11
N GLY A 152 1.05 11.34 -7.33
CA GLY A 152 1.41 12.76 -7.16
C GLY A 152 0.59 13.69 -8.05
N ARG A 153 0.39 13.35 -9.34
CA ARG A 153 -0.44 14.11 -10.29
C ARG A 153 -1.92 14.09 -9.89
N TYR A 154 -2.43 12.94 -9.44
CA TYR A 154 -3.79 12.86 -8.93
C TYR A 154 -4.01 13.80 -7.74
N VAL A 155 -3.08 13.82 -6.77
CA VAL A 155 -3.13 14.72 -5.61
C VAL A 155 -3.03 16.18 -6.05
N ALA A 156 -2.12 16.53 -6.99
CA ALA A 156 -1.94 17.88 -7.51
C ALA A 156 -3.21 18.45 -8.16
N LYS A 157 -3.95 17.63 -8.90
CA LYS A 157 -5.24 18.03 -9.49
C LYS A 157 -6.28 18.45 -8.45
N GLN A 158 -6.23 17.85 -7.25
CA GLN A 158 -7.13 18.20 -6.15
C GLN A 158 -6.67 19.44 -5.36
N LEU A 159 -5.43 19.87 -5.54
CA LEU A 159 -4.79 20.97 -4.80
C LEU A 159 -4.11 21.97 -5.75
N PRO A 160 -4.87 22.66 -6.62
CA PRO A 160 -4.31 23.52 -7.67
C PRO A 160 -3.54 24.73 -7.13
N ASP A 161 -3.74 25.09 -5.86
CA ASP A 161 -3.03 26.20 -5.20
C ASP A 161 -1.62 25.84 -4.75
N ARG A 162 -1.19 24.59 -4.92
CA ARG A 162 0.14 24.10 -4.57
C ARG A 162 0.99 23.91 -5.82
N HIS A 163 2.28 24.17 -5.69
CA HIS A 163 3.26 23.87 -6.74
C HIS A 163 3.88 22.49 -6.49
N PHE A 164 3.57 21.55 -7.37
CA PHE A 164 4.08 20.17 -7.26
C PHE A 164 5.32 19.97 -8.12
N ILE A 165 6.34 19.39 -7.52
CA ILE A 165 7.51 18.82 -8.16
C ILE A 165 7.33 17.31 -8.13
N PHE A 166 7.53 16.63 -9.27
CA PHE A 166 7.30 15.20 -9.38
C PHE A 166 8.62 14.44 -9.53
N ASN A 167 8.60 13.21 -9.08
CA ASN A 167 9.59 12.19 -9.38
C ASN A 167 9.07 11.29 -10.52
N ASP A 168 9.93 10.58 -11.23
CA ASP A 168 9.54 9.72 -12.38
C ASP A 168 9.19 8.28 -11.99
N GLY A 169 9.02 7.98 -10.70
CA GLY A 169 8.63 6.68 -10.21
C GLY A 169 7.17 6.33 -10.50
N PHE A 170 6.86 5.05 -10.51
CA PHE A 170 5.51 4.55 -10.78
C PHE A 170 5.32 3.10 -10.32
N CYS A 171 4.08 2.71 -10.05
CA CYS A 171 3.71 1.32 -9.85
C CYS A 171 3.55 0.63 -11.21
N HIS A 172 4.34 -0.41 -11.47
CA HIS A 172 4.29 -1.13 -12.75
C HIS A 172 2.95 -1.85 -12.97
N VAL A 173 2.26 -2.27 -11.90
CA VAL A 173 0.94 -2.91 -11.99
C VAL A 173 -0.11 -1.91 -12.45
N HIS A 174 -0.25 -0.78 -11.74
CA HIS A 174 -1.26 0.23 -12.06
C HIS A 174 -0.98 0.94 -13.39
N LYS A 175 0.29 1.20 -13.69
CA LYS A 175 0.69 1.77 -14.99
C LYS A 175 0.40 0.82 -16.17
N SER A 176 0.29 -0.48 -15.94
CA SER A 176 -0.06 -1.45 -16.98
C SER A 176 -1.56 -1.58 -17.25
N ILE A 177 -2.39 -0.89 -16.50
CA ILE A 177 -3.83 -0.78 -16.74
C ILE A 177 -4.03 0.34 -17.75
N HIS A 178 -4.24 -0.04 -19.01
CA HIS A 178 -4.35 0.94 -20.11
C HIS A 178 -5.80 1.35 -20.36
N ARG A 179 -5.99 2.60 -20.79
CA ARG A 179 -7.28 3.16 -21.18
C ARG A 179 -8.06 2.25 -22.13
N GLU A 180 -7.38 1.67 -23.12
CA GLU A 180 -7.98 0.80 -24.14
C GLU A 180 -8.53 -0.49 -23.54
N ASP A 181 -7.89 -1.03 -22.49
CA ASP A 181 -8.35 -2.24 -21.81
C ASP A 181 -9.60 -1.95 -20.95
N VAL A 182 -9.65 -0.78 -20.33
CA VAL A 182 -10.85 -0.31 -19.61
C VAL A 182 -12.02 -0.12 -20.57
N LEU A 183 -11.80 0.52 -21.73
CA LEU A 183 -12.85 0.70 -22.75
C LEU A 183 -13.38 -0.63 -23.25
N LYS A 184 -12.52 -1.61 -23.55
CA LYS A 184 -12.94 -2.97 -23.95
C LYS A 184 -13.76 -3.65 -22.85
N ALA A 185 -13.34 -3.55 -21.58
CA ALA A 185 -14.10 -4.11 -20.47
C ALA A 185 -15.48 -3.45 -20.35
N LYS A 186 -15.55 -2.12 -20.58
CA LYS A 186 -16.79 -1.35 -20.56
C LYS A 186 -17.71 -1.68 -21.75
N GLU A 187 -17.16 -2.02 -22.93
CA GLU A 187 -17.94 -2.53 -24.07
C GLU A 187 -18.64 -3.86 -23.74
N VAL A 188 -17.97 -4.74 -22.99
CA VAL A 188 -18.52 -6.04 -22.58
C VAL A 188 -19.50 -5.89 -21.41
N HIS A 189 -19.25 -4.94 -20.51
CA HIS A 189 -20.04 -4.69 -19.30
C HIS A 189 -20.44 -3.21 -19.22
N PRO A 190 -21.34 -2.75 -20.10
CA PRO A 190 -21.72 -1.32 -20.20
C PRO A 190 -22.38 -0.78 -18.93
N GLU A 191 -23.00 -1.64 -18.13
CA GLU A 191 -23.64 -1.30 -16.86
C GLU A 191 -22.65 -1.15 -15.69
N ALA A 192 -21.42 -1.69 -15.82
CA ALA A 192 -20.47 -1.72 -14.73
C ALA A 192 -19.90 -0.34 -14.40
N LEU A 193 -19.78 0.01 -13.12
CA LEU A 193 -18.99 1.15 -12.69
C LEU A 193 -17.49 0.83 -12.72
N VAL A 194 -16.69 1.78 -13.17
CA VAL A 194 -15.23 1.68 -13.22
C VAL A 194 -14.64 2.29 -11.95
N LEU A 195 -13.94 1.47 -11.17
CA LEU A 195 -13.28 1.92 -9.94
C LEU A 195 -11.77 1.79 -10.10
N ALA A 196 -11.03 2.87 -9.88
CA ALA A 196 -9.59 2.92 -10.14
C ALA A 196 -8.76 3.37 -8.93
N HIS A 197 -7.59 2.77 -8.78
CA HIS A 197 -6.58 3.22 -7.84
C HIS A 197 -5.83 4.46 -8.39
N PRO A 198 -5.52 5.48 -7.58
CA PRO A 198 -4.89 6.71 -8.06
C PRO A 198 -3.44 6.56 -8.57
N GLU A 199 -2.83 5.38 -8.46
CA GLU A 199 -1.57 5.03 -9.12
C GLU A 199 -1.76 4.68 -10.61
N CYS A 200 -2.99 4.55 -11.11
CA CYS A 200 -3.26 4.42 -12.54
C CYS A 200 -2.89 5.71 -13.27
N THR A 201 -2.58 5.58 -14.57
CA THR A 201 -2.29 6.72 -15.43
C THR A 201 -3.50 7.65 -15.56
N GLU A 202 -3.25 8.92 -15.83
CA GLU A 202 -4.28 9.96 -15.90
C GLU A 202 -5.39 9.63 -16.90
N ASP A 203 -5.02 9.12 -18.07
CA ASP A 203 -5.95 8.71 -19.14
C ASP A 203 -6.85 7.52 -18.72
N THR A 204 -6.35 6.64 -17.86
CA THR A 204 -7.15 5.58 -17.23
C THR A 204 -8.09 6.14 -16.16
N LEU A 205 -7.58 7.06 -15.32
CA LEU A 205 -8.39 7.70 -14.27
C LEU A 205 -9.55 8.54 -14.82
N GLU A 206 -9.43 9.11 -16.03
CA GLU A 206 -10.51 9.83 -16.71
C GLU A 206 -11.74 8.96 -17.02
N LEU A 207 -11.58 7.65 -17.09
CA LEU A 207 -12.67 6.70 -17.32
C LEU A 207 -13.32 6.18 -16.03
N ALA A 208 -12.75 6.51 -14.87
CA ALA A 208 -13.21 5.99 -13.59
C ALA A 208 -14.43 6.76 -13.07
N ASP A 209 -15.45 6.03 -12.64
CA ASP A 209 -16.60 6.54 -11.90
C ASP A 209 -16.24 6.84 -10.45
N PHE A 210 -15.23 6.13 -9.90
CA PHE A 210 -14.67 6.37 -8.59
C PHE A 210 -13.15 6.14 -8.58
N ILE A 211 -12.43 7.04 -7.91
CA ILE A 211 -10.98 6.93 -7.69
C ILE A 211 -10.71 6.93 -6.19
N GLY A 212 -10.03 5.90 -5.72
CA GLY A 212 -9.71 5.75 -4.30
C GLY A 212 -8.66 4.71 -4.00
N SER A 213 -8.17 4.69 -2.75
CA SER A 213 -7.28 3.64 -2.26
C SER A 213 -7.99 2.27 -2.28
N THR A 214 -7.23 1.20 -2.05
CA THR A 214 -7.80 -0.16 -2.01
C THR A 214 -8.92 -0.27 -0.99
N SER A 215 -8.74 0.25 0.24
CA SER A 215 -9.79 0.29 1.25
C SER A 215 -11.01 1.10 0.80
N GLN A 216 -10.79 2.29 0.22
CA GLN A 216 -11.88 3.15 -0.27
C GLN A 216 -12.67 2.51 -1.42
N ILE A 217 -12.02 1.74 -2.29
CA ILE A 217 -12.70 0.96 -3.34
C ILE A 217 -13.59 -0.11 -2.70
N ILE A 218 -13.10 -0.83 -1.69
CA ILE A 218 -13.87 -1.86 -0.98
C ILE A 218 -15.09 -1.22 -0.28
N ASP A 219 -14.90 -0.11 0.41
CA ASP A 219 -15.97 0.61 1.10
C ASP A 219 -17.02 1.13 0.12
N TYR A 220 -16.59 1.77 -0.99
CA TYR A 220 -17.47 2.24 -2.05
C TYR A 220 -18.32 1.10 -2.63
N VAL A 221 -17.71 -0.03 -2.95
CA VAL A 221 -18.43 -1.22 -3.44
C VAL A 221 -19.46 -1.69 -2.42
N THR A 222 -19.07 -1.75 -1.14
CA THR A 222 -19.94 -2.26 -0.07
C THR A 222 -21.15 -1.37 0.16
N GLU A 223 -20.97 -0.07 0.09
CA GLU A 223 -22.04 0.93 0.30
C GLU A 223 -22.90 1.17 -0.95
N SER A 224 -22.35 0.93 -2.16
CA SER A 224 -23.02 1.19 -3.43
C SER A 224 -24.24 0.27 -3.64
N PRO A 225 -25.37 0.78 -4.16
CA PRO A 225 -26.49 -0.03 -4.61
C PRO A 225 -26.18 -0.81 -5.90
N GLU A 226 -25.16 -0.42 -6.64
CA GLU A 226 -24.76 -1.04 -7.90
C GLU A 226 -24.23 -2.45 -7.69
N LYS A 227 -24.38 -3.29 -8.72
CA LYS A 227 -24.08 -4.73 -8.62
C LYS A 227 -22.93 -5.18 -9.50
N VAL A 228 -22.45 -4.33 -10.41
CA VAL A 228 -21.44 -4.69 -11.40
C VAL A 228 -20.33 -3.67 -11.43
N PHE A 229 -19.07 -4.12 -11.28
CA PHE A 229 -17.92 -3.24 -11.17
C PHE A 229 -16.75 -3.75 -12.02
N ILE A 230 -16.07 -2.83 -12.69
CA ILE A 230 -14.76 -3.03 -13.32
C ILE A 230 -13.72 -2.44 -12.36
N ILE A 231 -12.78 -3.27 -11.93
CA ILE A 231 -11.80 -2.93 -10.90
C ILE A 231 -10.43 -2.70 -11.54
N CYS A 232 -9.96 -1.45 -11.48
CA CYS A 232 -8.67 -1.01 -12.02
C CYS A 232 -7.64 -0.87 -10.89
N THR A 233 -7.31 -1.99 -10.25
CA THR A 233 -6.23 -2.13 -9.27
C THR A 233 -5.72 -3.57 -9.23
N GLU A 234 -4.79 -3.91 -8.34
CA GLU A 234 -4.22 -5.25 -8.21
C GLU A 234 -5.28 -6.29 -7.84
N MET A 235 -5.21 -7.48 -8.47
CA MET A 235 -6.29 -8.48 -8.39
C MET A 235 -6.48 -9.14 -7.01
N GLY A 236 -5.55 -9.03 -6.07
CA GLY A 236 -5.71 -9.58 -4.71
C GLY A 236 -6.92 -9.00 -3.97
N ILE A 237 -7.34 -7.78 -4.33
CA ILE A 237 -8.55 -7.13 -3.78
C ILE A 237 -9.83 -7.96 -4.02
N PHE A 238 -9.86 -8.76 -5.08
CA PHE A 238 -11.06 -9.54 -5.46
C PHE A 238 -11.48 -10.51 -4.37
N TYR A 239 -10.52 -11.07 -3.62
CA TYR A 239 -10.84 -11.95 -2.49
C TYR A 239 -11.74 -11.23 -1.49
N GLU A 240 -11.33 -10.07 -1.01
CA GLU A 240 -12.08 -9.29 -0.03
C GLU A 240 -13.42 -8.75 -0.59
N LEU A 241 -13.41 -8.29 -1.85
CA LEU A 241 -14.63 -7.83 -2.53
C LEU A 241 -15.68 -8.91 -2.61
N MET A 242 -15.30 -10.14 -2.99
CA MET A 242 -16.22 -11.28 -3.10
C MET A 242 -16.68 -11.77 -1.73
N GLN A 243 -15.81 -11.77 -0.73
CA GLN A 243 -16.19 -12.16 0.64
C GLN A 243 -17.23 -11.21 1.24
N LYS A 244 -17.02 -9.90 1.09
CA LYS A 244 -17.94 -8.88 1.63
C LYS A 244 -19.22 -8.69 0.82
N ASN A 245 -19.18 -8.96 -0.48
CA ASN A 245 -20.25 -8.65 -1.42
C ASN A 245 -20.54 -9.84 -2.36
N PRO A 246 -20.98 -10.99 -1.84
CA PRO A 246 -21.17 -12.21 -2.62
C PRO A 246 -22.24 -12.10 -3.73
N GLU A 247 -23.13 -11.10 -3.64
CA GLU A 247 -24.17 -10.83 -4.65
C GLU A 247 -23.73 -9.88 -5.77
N LYS A 248 -22.51 -9.33 -5.72
CA LYS A 248 -21.97 -8.39 -6.71
C LYS A 248 -21.00 -9.07 -7.67
N LYS A 249 -20.81 -8.48 -8.83
CA LYS A 249 -19.93 -9.00 -9.88
C LYS A 249 -18.76 -8.05 -10.09
N PHE A 250 -17.57 -8.62 -10.16
CA PHE A 250 -16.32 -7.90 -10.31
C PHE A 250 -15.55 -8.38 -11.52
N TYR A 251 -15.08 -7.45 -12.33
CA TYR A 251 -14.32 -7.72 -13.54
C TYR A 251 -12.99 -6.99 -13.51
N SER A 252 -11.93 -7.69 -13.91
CA SER A 252 -10.62 -7.10 -14.16
C SER A 252 -10.52 -6.55 -15.58
N VAL A 253 -9.59 -5.63 -15.81
CA VAL A 253 -9.30 -5.07 -17.13
C VAL A 253 -8.10 -5.79 -17.79
N GLY A 254 -8.12 -7.10 -17.80
CA GLY A 254 -7.06 -7.91 -18.37
C GLY A 254 -6.24 -8.67 -17.34
N HIS A 255 -5.12 -9.25 -17.77
CA HIS A 255 -4.32 -10.20 -17.00
C HIS A 255 -3.05 -9.59 -16.39
N ARG A 256 -2.85 -8.28 -16.51
CA ARG A 256 -1.65 -7.58 -16.03
C ARG A 256 -1.79 -6.95 -14.63
N GLN A 257 -2.98 -6.99 -14.05
CA GLN A 257 -3.28 -6.47 -12.71
C GLN A 257 -2.74 -7.39 -11.60
N PHE A 258 -1.51 -7.82 -11.72
CA PHE A 258 -0.88 -8.83 -10.89
C PHE A 258 0.46 -8.33 -10.39
N CYS A 259 0.62 -8.24 -9.07
CA CYS A 259 1.90 -7.89 -8.45
C CYS A 259 2.71 -9.16 -8.14
N PRO A 260 3.75 -9.49 -8.91
CA PRO A 260 4.51 -10.71 -8.70
C PRO A 260 5.20 -10.74 -7.32
N ASN A 261 5.51 -9.57 -6.75
CA ASN A 261 6.16 -9.49 -5.46
C ASN A 261 5.18 -9.78 -4.30
N MET A 262 3.96 -9.28 -4.36
CA MET A 262 2.91 -9.64 -3.37
C MET A 262 2.56 -11.13 -3.43
N LYS A 263 2.63 -11.75 -4.63
CA LYS A 263 2.32 -13.17 -4.84
C LYS A 263 3.47 -14.13 -4.47
N LYS A 264 4.61 -13.61 -4.02
CA LYS A 264 5.65 -14.43 -3.36
C LYS A 264 5.21 -14.89 -1.98
N VAL A 265 4.38 -14.09 -1.32
CA VAL A 265 3.85 -14.41 0.01
C VAL A 265 2.79 -15.53 -0.13
N ARG A 266 3.11 -16.70 0.39
CA ARG A 266 2.29 -17.91 0.34
C ARG A 266 2.11 -18.51 1.73
N LEU A 267 1.19 -19.45 1.90
CA LEU A 267 0.96 -20.13 3.19
C LEU A 267 2.23 -20.79 3.71
N GLU A 268 3.01 -21.42 2.83
CA GLU A 268 4.26 -22.08 3.19
C GLU A 268 5.31 -21.09 3.70
N SER A 269 5.38 -19.89 3.10
CA SER A 269 6.30 -18.85 3.56
C SER A 269 5.87 -18.25 4.91
N VAL A 270 4.57 -18.10 5.15
CA VAL A 270 4.03 -17.67 6.45
C VAL A 270 4.31 -18.73 7.53
N LEU A 271 4.12 -20.01 7.20
CA LEU A 271 4.45 -21.11 8.11
C LEU A 271 5.94 -21.13 8.47
N SER A 272 6.82 -20.99 7.46
CA SER A 272 8.27 -20.92 7.66
C SER A 272 8.68 -19.72 8.53
N ALA A 273 8.09 -18.55 8.28
CA ALA A 273 8.34 -17.34 9.07
C ALA A 273 7.96 -17.53 10.55
N LEU A 274 6.83 -18.17 10.84
CA LEU A 274 6.40 -18.50 12.20
C LEU A 274 7.29 -19.55 12.88
N GLN A 275 7.73 -20.58 12.15
CA GLN A 275 8.59 -21.62 12.68
C GLN A 275 9.96 -21.08 13.09
N ASN A 276 10.54 -20.25 12.25
CA ASN A 276 11.92 -19.78 12.39
C ASN A 276 12.02 -18.40 13.06
N LEU A 277 10.94 -17.62 13.10
CA LEU A 277 10.89 -16.21 13.45
C LEU A 277 11.96 -15.39 12.68
N ALA A 278 12.08 -15.70 11.40
CA ALA A 278 13.04 -15.14 10.44
C ALA A 278 12.43 -15.11 9.03
N PRO A 279 12.89 -14.20 8.14
CA PRO A 279 13.84 -13.13 8.43
C PRO A 279 13.23 -11.99 9.25
N GLU A 280 13.95 -11.54 10.27
CA GLU A 280 13.56 -10.33 11.03
C GLU A 280 13.92 -9.08 10.23
N VAL A 281 13.05 -8.07 10.29
CA VAL A 281 13.34 -6.75 9.75
C VAL A 281 14.29 -6.02 10.70
N GLU A 282 15.51 -5.80 10.25
CA GLU A 282 16.54 -5.09 10.99
C GLU A 282 16.81 -3.72 10.35
N LEU A 283 16.90 -2.69 11.16
CA LEU A 283 17.23 -1.33 10.76
C LEU A 283 18.19 -0.72 11.78
N GLU A 284 19.22 -0.05 11.28
CA GLU A 284 20.11 0.74 12.13
C GLU A 284 19.31 1.75 12.94
N GLU A 285 19.65 1.91 14.21
CA GLU A 285 18.89 2.73 15.16
C GLU A 285 18.73 4.18 14.70
N GLU A 286 19.80 4.78 14.18
CA GLU A 286 19.79 6.15 13.68
C GLU A 286 18.81 6.29 12.51
N MET A 287 18.87 5.38 11.54
CA MET A 287 17.98 5.33 10.38
C MET A 287 16.52 5.15 10.82
N ARG A 288 16.26 4.20 11.71
CA ARG A 288 14.94 3.93 12.25
C ARG A 288 14.34 5.15 12.94
N ASN A 289 15.13 5.84 13.78
CA ASN A 289 14.67 7.03 14.49
C ASN A 289 14.41 8.20 13.54
N ALA A 290 15.22 8.38 12.50
CA ALA A 290 15.00 9.41 11.48
C ALA A 290 13.73 9.13 10.66
N ALA A 291 13.51 7.88 10.22
CA ALA A 291 12.33 7.48 9.44
C ALA A 291 11.02 7.48 10.24
N LYS A 292 11.11 7.44 11.58
CA LYS A 292 9.95 7.43 12.47
C LYS A 292 9.14 8.72 12.41
N LEU A 293 9.80 9.87 12.39
CA LEU A 293 9.15 11.18 12.41
C LEU A 293 8.16 11.37 11.23
N PRO A 294 8.54 11.13 9.94
CA PRO A 294 7.61 11.26 8.84
C PRO A 294 6.43 10.28 8.90
N LEU A 295 6.62 9.07 9.43
CA LEU A 295 5.56 8.09 9.61
C LEU A 295 4.60 8.49 10.74
N GLU A 296 5.09 8.92 11.89
CA GLU A 296 4.26 9.43 12.99
C GLU A 296 3.46 10.65 12.54
N ARG A 297 4.10 11.57 11.83
CA ARG A 297 3.43 12.75 11.26
C ARG A 297 2.29 12.37 10.31
N MET A 298 2.45 11.31 9.51
CA MET A 298 1.37 10.76 8.70
C MET A 298 0.19 10.33 9.57
N LEU A 299 0.45 9.55 10.62
CA LEU A 299 -0.61 9.04 11.51
C LEU A 299 -1.34 10.18 12.22
N GLU A 300 -0.60 11.19 12.71
CA GLU A 300 -1.17 12.36 13.37
C GLU A 300 -2.04 13.22 12.43
N LEU A 301 -1.53 13.53 11.23
CA LEU A 301 -2.25 14.38 10.27
C LEU A 301 -3.44 13.67 9.63
N ALA A 302 -3.37 12.37 9.46
CA ALA A 302 -4.50 11.58 8.98
C ALA A 302 -5.63 11.45 10.02
N ALA A 303 -5.32 11.56 11.32
CA ALA A 303 -6.31 11.49 12.39
C ALA A 303 -7.09 12.81 12.62
N LYS A 304 -6.54 13.95 12.19
CA LYS A 304 -7.20 15.28 12.23
C LYS A 304 -8.25 15.42 11.15
#